data_90bc3410f69be067f75455eb8fc14ae7
#
_entry.id   90bc3410f69be067f75455eb8fc14ae7
#
_cell.length_a   1.000
_cell.length_b   1.000
_cell.length_c   1.000
_cell.angle_alpha   90.00
_cell.angle_beta   90.00
_cell.angle_gamma   90.00
#
_symmetry.space_group_name_H-M   'P 1'
#
loop_
_entity.id
_entity.type
_entity.pdbx_description
1 polymer ?
#
loop_
_entity_poly.entity_id
_entity_poly.type
_entity_poly.pdbx_seq_one_letter_code
_entity_poly.pdbx_strand_id
1 'polypeptide(L)'
;MTHRSYSVPPGGHPPQTQLLSDRAVFTTAYAVIPRGVMRDIVTSFLPFWEGARFWVLARPLSGFAETFSHYIAELAPNGGSDRPETDPGAEAVIFVVDGAIELTIAGEAYDMAAGGYAYLPPGCDWQVRNRAQNPARFHWIRKAYQWVEGLPAPEAFVTDEADIAPTPMPGTDGRWATTRFVDLDDMRHDMHVTIVTFQPGAVIPFAETHVMEHGLYVLQGKAVYRLNQDWVEVEAGDYMWLRAFCPQACYAGGPGPFRYLLYKDVNRHMPLSGPGLLRP
;
A
#
# COMPACT_ATOMS: atom_id res chain seq x y z
N MET A 1 29.94 -16.21 0.49
CA MET A 1 28.64 -16.85 0.25
C MET A 1 27.64 -16.17 1.18
N THR A 2 26.77 -15.34 0.65
CA THR A 2 25.68 -14.75 1.41
C THR A 2 24.72 -15.86 1.79
N HIS A 3 24.63 -16.17 3.07
CA HIS A 3 23.62 -17.07 3.60
C HIS A 3 22.23 -16.54 3.21
N ARG A 4 21.57 -17.21 2.28
CA ARG A 4 20.13 -16.98 2.04
C ARG A 4 19.38 -17.53 3.24
N SER A 5 19.08 -16.70 4.20
CA SER A 5 18.17 -17.08 5.28
C SER A 5 16.74 -17.06 4.73
N TYR A 6 15.91 -18.00 5.18
CA TYR A 6 14.47 -17.90 4.95
C TYR A 6 13.94 -16.59 5.52
N SER A 7 12.99 -15.99 4.83
CA SER A 7 12.38 -14.76 5.29
C SER A 7 11.47 -15.01 6.49
N VAL A 8 11.52 -14.08 7.42
CA VAL A 8 10.50 -13.97 8.45
C VAL A 8 9.47 -12.96 7.96
N PRO A 9 8.20 -13.34 7.76
CA PRO A 9 7.19 -12.42 7.25
C PRO A 9 6.98 -11.26 8.22
N PRO A 10 6.50 -10.10 7.76
CA PRO A 10 6.10 -9.01 8.64
C PRO A 10 5.17 -9.50 9.75
N GLY A 11 5.45 -9.13 11.01
CA GLY A 11 4.71 -9.64 12.17
C GLY A 11 5.10 -11.04 12.65
N GLY A 12 6.14 -11.66 12.07
CA GLY A 12 6.68 -12.95 12.48
C GLY A 12 5.88 -14.15 11.96
N HIS A 13 6.32 -15.35 12.35
CA HIS A 13 5.58 -16.58 12.05
C HIS A 13 4.39 -16.72 13.00
N PRO A 14 3.19 -17.07 12.52
CA PRO A 14 2.07 -17.37 13.40
C PRO A 14 2.34 -18.67 14.19
N PRO A 15 1.67 -18.86 15.32
CA PRO A 15 1.65 -20.15 16.00
C PRO A 15 1.23 -21.28 15.05
N GLN A 16 1.75 -22.46 15.27
CA GLN A 16 1.45 -23.63 14.42
C GLN A 16 -0.08 -23.92 14.34
N THR A 17 -0.80 -23.59 15.39
CA THR A 17 -2.26 -23.71 15.43
C THR A 17 -3.00 -22.78 14.47
N GLN A 18 -2.35 -21.72 13.97
CA GLN A 18 -2.91 -20.80 12.97
C GLN A 18 -2.58 -21.21 11.53
N LEU A 19 -1.86 -22.31 11.30
CA LEU A 19 -1.58 -22.80 9.96
C LEU A 19 -2.84 -23.29 9.22
N LEU A 20 -3.91 -23.54 9.95
CA LEU A 20 -5.21 -23.92 9.41
C LEU A 20 -6.16 -22.71 9.26
N SER A 21 -5.62 -21.49 9.14
CA SER A 21 -6.43 -20.30 8.93
C SER A 21 -7.23 -20.41 7.63
N ASP A 22 -8.55 -20.42 7.76
CA ASP A 22 -9.52 -20.36 6.67
C ASP A 22 -9.82 -18.95 6.18
N ARG A 23 -9.15 -17.94 6.77
CA ARG A 23 -9.31 -16.53 6.39
C ARG A 23 -8.65 -16.15 5.06
N ALA A 24 -7.74 -16.99 4.55
CA ALA A 24 -7.13 -16.77 3.23
C ALA A 24 -8.16 -17.03 2.14
N VAL A 25 -8.48 -16.00 1.37
CA VAL A 25 -9.50 -16.07 0.32
C VAL A 25 -8.97 -15.44 -0.96
N PHE A 26 -9.18 -16.14 -2.08
CA PHE A 26 -8.89 -15.64 -3.42
C PHE A 26 -10.10 -15.88 -4.32
N THR A 27 -10.72 -14.80 -4.73
CA THR A 27 -11.86 -14.80 -5.65
C THR A 27 -11.61 -13.86 -6.83
N THR A 28 -12.52 -13.81 -7.75
CA THR A 28 -12.48 -12.83 -8.86
C THR A 28 -12.85 -11.41 -8.42
N ALA A 29 -13.47 -11.24 -7.26
CA ALA A 29 -13.94 -9.95 -6.76
C ALA A 29 -13.03 -9.36 -5.67
N TYR A 30 -12.39 -10.22 -4.88
CA TYR A 30 -11.50 -9.80 -3.80
C TYR A 30 -10.51 -10.90 -3.41
N ALA A 31 -9.45 -10.49 -2.72
CA ALA A 31 -8.54 -11.41 -2.05
C ALA A 31 -8.31 -10.96 -0.60
N VAL A 32 -8.10 -11.92 0.30
CA VAL A 32 -7.62 -11.69 1.66
C VAL A 32 -6.38 -12.53 1.87
N ILE A 33 -5.28 -11.90 2.20
CA ILE A 33 -4.01 -12.54 2.54
C ILE A 33 -3.73 -12.26 4.02
N PRO A 34 -4.09 -13.19 4.93
CA PRO A 34 -3.76 -13.03 6.34
C PRO A 34 -2.25 -13.01 6.54
N ARG A 35 -1.78 -12.24 7.51
CA ARG A 35 -0.35 -12.16 7.85
C ARG A 35 0.31 -13.54 8.02
N GLY A 36 -0.47 -14.52 8.45
CA GLY A 36 -0.01 -15.88 8.71
C GLY A 36 0.29 -16.71 7.46
N VAL A 37 -0.29 -16.36 6.30
CA VAL A 37 -0.10 -17.03 5.01
C VAL A 37 0.67 -16.18 4.01
N MET A 38 0.94 -14.92 4.35
CA MET A 38 1.78 -14.04 3.57
C MET A 38 3.25 -14.46 3.72
N ARG A 39 3.58 -15.59 3.12
CA ARG A 39 4.89 -16.21 3.32
C ARG A 39 5.46 -16.64 2.00
N ASP A 40 6.29 -15.79 1.45
CA ASP A 40 7.35 -16.32 0.64
C ASP A 40 8.46 -16.79 1.57
N ILE A 41 8.72 -18.09 1.58
CA ILE A 41 9.91 -18.65 2.24
C ILE A 41 11.17 -18.03 1.62
N VAL A 42 11.12 -17.73 0.33
CA VAL A 42 12.13 -16.97 -0.39
C VAL A 42 11.53 -15.63 -0.81
N THR A 43 11.96 -14.58 -0.16
CA THR A 43 11.58 -13.20 -0.58
C THR A 43 12.07 -12.89 -1.98
N SER A 44 11.35 -12.04 -2.68
CA SER A 44 11.77 -11.53 -3.97
C SER A 44 13.00 -10.63 -3.84
N PHE A 45 13.87 -10.71 -4.84
CA PHE A 45 15.01 -9.81 -5.01
C PHE A 45 14.78 -9.01 -6.29
N LEU A 46 14.96 -7.70 -6.22
CA LEU A 46 14.80 -6.83 -7.36
C LEU A 46 16.17 -6.40 -7.89
N PRO A 47 16.34 -6.21 -9.22
CA PRO A 47 17.54 -5.65 -9.78
C PRO A 47 17.86 -4.28 -9.18
N PHE A 48 19.16 -3.99 -9.01
CA PHE A 48 19.68 -2.73 -8.44
C PHE A 48 19.38 -2.47 -6.95
N TRP A 49 18.82 -3.47 -6.23
CA TRP A 49 18.63 -3.41 -4.80
C TRP A 49 19.64 -4.29 -4.08
N GLU A 50 20.27 -3.73 -3.05
CA GLU A 50 21.26 -4.41 -2.21
C GLU A 50 20.76 -4.48 -0.77
N GLY A 51 21.00 -5.60 -0.08
CA GLY A 51 20.58 -5.78 1.31
C GLY A 51 19.07 -5.60 1.52
N ALA A 52 18.28 -5.89 0.50
CA ALA A 52 16.84 -5.70 0.48
C ALA A 52 16.10 -7.03 0.29
N ARG A 53 14.90 -7.13 0.88
CA ARG A 53 13.94 -8.21 0.69
C ARG A 53 12.57 -7.63 0.41
N PHE A 54 11.79 -8.30 -0.44
CA PHE A 54 10.47 -7.84 -0.82
C PHE A 54 9.42 -8.93 -0.65
N TRP A 55 8.32 -8.58 -0.02
CA TRP A 55 7.08 -9.36 -0.03
C TRP A 55 6.13 -8.71 -1.01
N VAL A 56 5.78 -9.43 -2.07
CA VAL A 56 4.86 -8.96 -3.09
C VAL A 56 3.44 -9.22 -2.62
N LEU A 57 2.70 -8.16 -2.29
CA LEU A 57 1.32 -8.24 -1.83
C LEU A 57 0.34 -8.23 -2.99
N ALA A 58 0.61 -7.41 -3.99
CA ALA A 58 -0.18 -7.28 -5.21
C ALA A 58 0.72 -6.95 -6.39
N ARG A 59 0.36 -7.42 -7.56
CA ARG A 59 0.98 -7.05 -8.85
C ARG A 59 0.06 -7.39 -10.00
N PRO A 60 0.13 -6.64 -11.12
CA PRO A 60 -0.60 -6.96 -12.34
C PRO A 60 0.01 -8.18 -13.06
N LEU A 61 -0.68 -8.66 -14.10
CA LEU A 61 -0.33 -9.73 -15.04
C LEU A 61 -0.28 -11.14 -14.44
N SER A 62 0.37 -11.36 -13.33
CA SER A 62 0.51 -12.69 -12.72
C SER A 62 -0.02 -12.75 -11.29
N GLY A 63 -0.62 -11.66 -10.82
CA GLY A 63 -1.33 -11.57 -9.55
C GLY A 63 -2.82 -11.33 -9.78
N PHE A 64 -3.48 -10.75 -8.78
CA PHE A 64 -4.89 -10.41 -8.84
C PHE A 64 -5.12 -8.90 -9.08
N ALA A 65 -4.13 -8.05 -8.79
CA ALA A 65 -4.23 -6.61 -9.03
C ALA A 65 -4.19 -6.28 -10.52
N GLU A 66 -4.94 -5.26 -10.93
CA GLU A 66 -5.04 -4.83 -12.32
C GLU A 66 -4.21 -3.58 -12.58
N THR A 67 -4.21 -2.61 -11.65
CA THR A 67 -3.67 -1.27 -11.89
C THR A 67 -2.36 -0.97 -11.18
N PHE A 68 -1.97 -1.74 -10.15
CA PHE A 68 -0.86 -1.39 -9.27
C PHE A 68 -0.04 -2.59 -8.80
N SER A 69 1.14 -2.29 -8.27
CA SER A 69 1.94 -3.22 -7.48
C SER A 69 2.09 -2.69 -6.07
N HIS A 70 2.05 -3.59 -5.08
CA HIS A 70 2.24 -3.28 -3.68
C HIS A 70 3.25 -4.24 -3.06
N TYR A 71 4.33 -3.69 -2.55
CA TYR A 71 5.39 -4.44 -1.88
C TYR A 71 5.55 -3.98 -0.44
N ILE A 72 5.93 -4.90 0.45
CA ILE A 72 6.65 -4.55 1.66
C ILE A 72 8.13 -4.75 1.37
N ALA A 73 8.91 -3.69 1.50
CA ALA A 73 10.36 -3.72 1.40
C ALA A 73 10.96 -3.75 2.81
N GLU A 74 11.94 -4.60 3.04
CA GLU A 74 12.78 -4.58 4.23
C GLU A 74 14.23 -4.35 3.80
N LEU A 75 14.85 -3.33 4.35
CA LEU A 75 16.25 -3.00 4.13
C LEU A 75 17.08 -3.36 5.36
N ALA A 76 18.10 -4.20 5.18
CA ALA A 76 19.13 -4.40 6.17
C ALA A 76 19.92 -3.08 6.39
N PRO A 77 20.73 -2.97 7.48
CA PRO A 77 21.68 -1.87 7.62
C PRO A 77 22.51 -1.68 6.36
N ASN A 78 22.61 -0.44 5.86
CA ASN A 78 23.23 -0.03 4.60
C ASN A 78 22.57 -0.60 3.33
N GLY A 79 21.48 -1.35 3.44
CA GLY A 79 20.70 -1.80 2.30
C GLY A 79 19.94 -0.67 1.60
N GLY A 80 19.61 -0.86 0.33
CA GLY A 80 18.87 0.12 -0.47
C GLY A 80 19.12 -0.01 -1.96
N SER A 81 18.87 1.08 -2.69
CA SER A 81 19.09 1.17 -4.13
C SER A 81 19.41 2.60 -4.56
N ASP A 82 20.34 2.74 -5.48
CA ASP A 82 20.62 4.01 -6.16
C ASP A 82 19.77 4.18 -7.43
N ARG A 83 19.05 3.12 -7.83
CA ARG A 83 18.11 3.09 -8.96
C ARG A 83 16.92 2.19 -8.64
N PRO A 84 16.06 2.61 -7.71
CA PRO A 84 14.98 1.77 -7.21
C PRO A 84 13.91 1.45 -8.25
N GLU A 85 13.59 2.44 -9.11
CA GLU A 85 12.59 2.32 -10.16
C GLU A 85 13.25 2.23 -11.54
N THR A 86 12.82 1.26 -12.31
CA THR A 86 13.33 1.03 -13.68
C THR A 86 12.33 1.38 -14.77
N ASP A 87 11.07 1.59 -14.40
CA ASP A 87 10.01 2.01 -15.30
C ASP A 87 9.83 3.53 -15.22
N PRO A 88 10.22 4.29 -16.25
CA PRO A 88 10.13 5.74 -16.24
C PRO A 88 8.69 6.26 -16.26
N GLY A 89 7.73 5.42 -16.57
CA GLY A 89 6.29 5.75 -16.54
C GLY A 89 5.63 5.47 -15.20
N ALA A 90 6.35 4.87 -14.24
CA ALA A 90 5.77 4.56 -12.94
C ALA A 90 5.80 5.76 -12.00
N GLU A 91 4.69 6.00 -11.33
CA GLU A 91 4.62 6.80 -10.10
C GLU A 91 4.65 5.87 -8.90
N ALA A 92 5.04 6.37 -7.74
CA ALA A 92 5.12 5.56 -6.54
C ALA A 92 4.78 6.33 -5.25
N VAL A 93 4.37 5.57 -4.25
CA VAL A 93 4.30 6.03 -2.86
C VAL A 93 5.19 5.13 -2.00
N ILE A 94 5.97 5.77 -1.12
CA ILE A 94 6.69 5.12 -0.03
C ILE A 94 6.00 5.48 1.28
N PHE A 95 5.71 4.49 2.12
CA PHE A 95 5.19 4.70 3.48
C PHE A 95 5.99 3.85 4.47
N VAL A 96 6.72 4.50 5.38
CA VAL A 96 7.58 3.81 6.34
C VAL A 96 6.75 3.29 7.51
N VAL A 97 6.92 2.01 7.86
CA VAL A 97 6.18 1.37 8.97
C VAL A 97 7.06 0.94 10.13
N ASP A 98 8.37 0.78 9.90
CA ASP A 98 9.30 0.36 10.94
C ASP A 98 10.71 0.84 10.61
N GLY A 99 11.44 1.30 11.63
CA GLY A 99 12.79 1.84 11.46
C GLY A 99 12.80 3.19 10.78
N ALA A 100 13.89 3.48 10.06
CA ALA A 100 14.07 4.72 9.32
C ALA A 100 14.85 4.47 8.02
N ILE A 101 14.58 5.27 7.01
CA ILE A 101 15.27 5.29 5.73
C ILE A 101 15.69 6.71 5.38
N GLU A 102 16.77 6.85 4.64
CA GLU A 102 17.12 8.06 3.91
C GLU A 102 16.59 7.92 2.48
N LEU A 103 15.71 8.83 2.08
CA LEU A 103 15.19 8.95 0.72
C LEU A 103 15.85 10.16 0.07
N THR A 104 16.51 9.97 -1.07
CA THR A 104 17.09 11.09 -1.85
C THR A 104 16.22 11.31 -3.08
N ILE A 105 15.77 12.54 -3.30
CA ILE A 105 14.95 12.94 -4.45
C ILE A 105 15.65 14.10 -5.14
N ALA A 106 16.00 13.92 -6.42
CA ALA A 106 16.73 14.94 -7.22
C ALA A 106 17.97 15.50 -6.51
N GLY A 107 18.68 14.68 -5.75
CA GLY A 107 19.88 15.03 -4.99
C GLY A 107 19.62 15.62 -3.60
N GLU A 108 18.39 15.85 -3.19
CA GLU A 108 18.04 16.28 -1.84
C GLU A 108 17.68 15.08 -0.96
N ALA A 109 18.28 14.99 0.23
CA ALA A 109 18.10 13.87 1.16
C ALA A 109 17.02 14.19 2.22
N TYR A 110 16.17 13.22 2.49
CA TYR A 110 15.08 13.27 3.46
C TYR A 110 15.19 12.07 4.40
N ASP A 111 15.27 12.32 5.69
CA ASP A 111 15.18 11.27 6.70
C ASP A 111 13.72 10.96 7.00
N MET A 112 13.31 9.71 6.77
CA MET A 112 11.94 9.25 6.97
C MET A 112 11.92 8.14 8.01
N ALA A 113 11.23 8.35 9.11
CA ALA A 113 10.94 7.35 10.14
C ALA A 113 9.54 6.71 9.93
N ALA A 114 9.14 5.81 10.83
CA ALA A 114 7.78 5.25 10.81
C ALA A 114 6.72 6.36 10.86
N GLY A 115 5.77 6.34 9.91
CA GLY A 115 4.82 7.42 9.63
C GLY A 115 5.19 8.29 8.43
N GLY A 116 6.48 8.28 8.05
CA GLY A 116 6.95 9.04 6.89
C GLY A 116 6.33 8.58 5.58
N TYR A 117 5.90 9.53 4.77
CA TYR A 117 5.24 9.35 3.48
C TYR A 117 5.98 10.13 2.40
N ALA A 118 6.18 9.51 1.25
CA ALA A 118 6.69 10.20 0.05
C ALA A 118 5.85 9.84 -1.18
N TYR A 119 5.57 10.84 -2.01
CA TYR A 119 5.04 10.66 -3.36
C TYR A 119 6.15 10.93 -4.38
N LEU A 120 6.30 10.03 -5.32
CA LEU A 120 7.33 10.02 -6.36
C LEU A 120 6.64 9.97 -7.73
N PRO A 121 6.65 11.07 -8.50
CA PRO A 121 6.02 11.13 -9.82
C PRO A 121 6.78 10.29 -10.86
N PRO A 122 6.18 10.03 -12.04
CA PRO A 122 6.85 9.33 -13.12
C PRO A 122 8.12 10.08 -13.56
N GLY A 123 9.19 9.32 -13.82
CA GLY A 123 10.49 9.86 -14.21
C GLY A 123 11.27 10.53 -13.07
N CYS A 124 10.80 10.42 -11.82
CA CYS A 124 11.50 10.93 -10.66
C CYS A 124 12.85 10.23 -10.49
N ASP A 125 13.92 11.01 -10.32
CA ASP A 125 15.23 10.50 -9.90
C ASP A 125 15.23 10.40 -8.37
N TRP A 126 15.26 9.17 -7.86
CA TRP A 126 15.25 8.92 -6.43
C TRP A 126 16.12 7.73 -6.03
N GLN A 127 16.58 7.76 -4.81
CA GLN A 127 17.40 6.73 -4.19
C GLN A 127 16.90 6.46 -2.78
N VAL A 128 17.18 5.28 -2.25
CA VAL A 128 16.81 4.94 -0.87
C VAL A 128 17.93 4.15 -0.20
N ARG A 129 18.21 4.49 1.07
CA ARG A 129 19.20 3.79 1.90
C ARG A 129 18.71 3.68 3.34
N ASN A 130 18.98 2.55 3.95
CA ASN A 130 18.88 2.40 5.40
C ASN A 130 20.22 2.75 6.02
N ARG A 131 20.33 3.94 6.62
CA ARG A 131 21.55 4.39 7.33
C ARG A 131 21.59 3.95 8.80
N ALA A 132 20.49 3.38 9.30
CA ALA A 132 20.41 2.91 10.69
C ALA A 132 21.08 1.54 10.87
N GLN A 133 21.31 1.17 12.14
CA GLN A 133 21.90 -0.13 12.49
C GLN A 133 20.86 -1.27 12.55
N ASN A 134 19.57 -0.92 12.56
CA ASN A 134 18.46 -1.88 12.56
C ASN A 134 17.81 -1.93 11.18
N PRO A 135 17.18 -3.06 10.82
CA PRO A 135 16.38 -3.11 9.59
C PRO A 135 15.28 -2.04 9.57
N ALA A 136 14.95 -1.57 8.38
CA ALA A 136 13.84 -0.67 8.15
C ALA A 136 12.82 -1.31 7.20
N ARG A 137 11.54 -1.03 7.40
CA ARG A 137 10.45 -1.55 6.56
C ARG A 137 9.57 -0.42 6.07
N PHE A 138 9.18 -0.52 4.80
CA PHE A 138 8.25 0.41 4.20
C PHE A 138 7.35 -0.28 3.17
N HIS A 139 6.18 0.28 2.95
CA HIS A 139 5.33 -0.06 1.82
C HIS A 139 5.81 0.73 0.61
N TRP A 140 5.97 0.03 -0.51
CA TRP A 140 6.23 0.60 -1.81
C TRP A 140 5.07 0.25 -2.73
N ILE A 141 4.25 1.25 -3.04
CA ILE A 141 3.07 1.14 -3.88
C ILE A 141 3.36 1.89 -5.16
N ARG A 142 3.20 1.25 -6.30
CA ARG A 142 3.52 1.83 -7.60
C ARG A 142 2.52 1.46 -8.68
N LYS A 143 2.31 2.36 -9.60
CA LYS A 143 1.47 2.13 -10.78
C LYS A 143 2.01 2.90 -11.99
N ALA A 144 1.61 2.50 -13.20
CA ALA A 144 1.87 3.28 -14.41
C ALA A 144 1.00 4.56 -14.36
N TYR A 145 1.66 5.72 -14.41
CA TYR A 145 0.98 7.02 -14.41
C TYR A 145 0.24 7.23 -15.74
N GLN A 146 -1.00 7.65 -15.66
CA GLN A 146 -1.80 7.96 -16.83
C GLN A 146 -1.74 9.45 -17.14
N TRP A 147 -1.04 9.79 -18.20
CA TRP A 147 -0.93 11.16 -18.69
C TRP A 147 -2.25 11.70 -19.21
N VAL A 148 -2.55 12.94 -18.87
CA VAL A 148 -3.68 13.70 -19.40
C VAL A 148 -3.14 14.91 -20.12
N GLU A 149 -3.61 15.16 -21.34
CA GLU A 149 -3.19 16.31 -22.13
C GLU A 149 -3.49 17.64 -21.39
N GLY A 150 -2.49 18.51 -21.32
CA GLY A 150 -2.60 19.80 -20.64
C GLY A 150 -2.52 19.73 -19.11
N LEU A 151 -2.37 18.54 -18.51
CA LEU A 151 -2.24 18.37 -17.07
C LEU A 151 -0.85 17.80 -16.73
N PRO A 152 0.05 18.59 -16.11
CA PRO A 152 1.37 18.08 -15.73
C PRO A 152 1.25 17.03 -14.61
N ALA A 153 2.24 16.13 -14.51
CA ALA A 153 2.35 15.26 -13.36
C ALA A 153 2.58 16.10 -12.08
N PRO A 154 2.16 15.60 -10.90
CA PRO A 154 2.45 16.26 -9.63
C PRO A 154 3.97 16.32 -9.37
N GLU A 155 4.39 17.22 -8.50
CA GLU A 155 5.76 17.24 -7.99
C GLU A 155 5.96 16.18 -6.92
N ALA A 156 7.22 15.72 -6.74
CA ALA A 156 7.59 14.87 -5.63
C ALA A 156 7.48 15.63 -4.31
N PHE A 157 7.08 14.96 -3.26
CA PHE A 157 7.10 15.53 -1.91
C PHE A 157 7.29 14.45 -0.85
N VAL A 158 7.77 14.90 0.31
CA VAL A 158 7.92 14.10 1.52
C VAL A 158 7.14 14.77 2.64
N THR A 159 6.43 14.00 3.44
CA THR A 159 5.67 14.45 4.62
C THR A 159 5.61 13.35 5.66
N ASP A 160 4.97 13.59 6.79
CA ASP A 160 4.74 12.60 7.84
C ASP A 160 3.25 12.51 8.17
N GLU A 161 2.78 11.33 8.55
CA GLU A 161 1.39 11.12 8.99
C GLU A 161 1.02 12.06 10.14
N ALA A 162 1.97 12.34 11.04
CA ALA A 162 1.75 13.19 12.20
C ALA A 162 1.47 14.66 11.83
N ASP A 163 1.91 15.10 10.65
CA ASP A 163 1.71 16.47 10.16
C ASP A 163 0.36 16.65 9.45
N ILE A 164 -0.37 15.56 9.20
CA ILE A 164 -1.62 15.59 8.43
C ILE A 164 -2.81 15.34 9.36
N ALA A 165 -3.64 16.34 9.54
CA ALA A 165 -4.87 16.19 10.33
C ALA A 165 -5.86 15.24 9.61
N PRO A 166 -6.35 14.19 10.30
CA PRO A 166 -7.35 13.30 9.71
C PRO A 166 -8.65 14.06 9.42
N THR A 167 -9.21 13.84 8.24
CA THR A 167 -10.51 14.41 7.83
C THR A 167 -11.63 13.46 8.24
N PRO A 168 -12.54 13.86 9.14
CA PRO A 168 -13.69 13.05 9.51
C PRO A 168 -14.64 12.83 8.34
N MET A 169 -15.21 11.61 8.26
CA MET A 169 -16.29 11.33 7.33
C MET A 169 -17.58 11.98 7.83
N PRO A 170 -18.34 12.63 6.96
CA PRO A 170 -19.61 13.29 7.34
C PRO A 170 -20.58 12.32 8.05
N GLY A 171 -21.25 12.80 9.10
CA GLY A 171 -22.24 12.03 9.84
C GLY A 171 -21.71 10.89 10.73
N THR A 172 -20.39 10.89 11.00
CA THR A 172 -19.77 9.80 11.79
C THR A 172 -19.23 10.27 13.15
N ASP A 173 -19.45 11.50 13.54
CA ASP A 173 -18.98 12.12 14.80
C ASP A 173 -17.46 11.93 15.00
N GLY A 174 -16.69 11.97 13.91
CA GLY A 174 -15.25 11.74 13.91
C GLY A 174 -14.81 10.29 14.16
N ARG A 175 -15.74 9.35 14.26
CA ARG A 175 -15.42 7.94 14.51
C ARG A 175 -14.84 7.22 13.29
N TRP A 176 -15.03 7.78 12.11
CA TRP A 176 -14.40 7.36 10.85
C TRP A 176 -13.73 8.58 10.24
N ALA A 177 -12.42 8.50 10.03
CA ALA A 177 -11.62 9.58 9.47
C ALA A 177 -10.58 9.04 8.49
N THR A 178 -10.11 9.91 7.60
CA THR A 178 -9.07 9.58 6.62
C THR A 178 -7.94 10.60 6.68
N THR A 179 -6.71 10.15 6.88
CA THR A 179 -5.49 10.94 6.68
C THR A 179 -5.17 10.95 5.20
N ARG A 180 -5.26 12.12 4.57
CA ARG A 180 -5.10 12.32 3.12
C ARG A 180 -3.81 13.09 2.87
N PHE A 181 -2.86 12.44 2.21
CA PHE A 181 -1.55 13.04 1.91
C PHE A 181 -1.56 13.91 0.65
N VAL A 182 -2.59 13.78 -0.17
CA VAL A 182 -2.82 14.59 -1.37
C VAL A 182 -4.22 15.18 -1.36
N ASP A 183 -4.38 16.32 -2.03
CA ASP A 183 -5.69 16.92 -2.26
C ASP A 183 -6.50 16.03 -3.22
N LEU A 184 -7.73 15.68 -2.81
CA LEU A 184 -8.62 14.87 -3.63
C LEU A 184 -9.11 15.58 -4.89
N ASP A 185 -9.10 16.92 -4.89
CA ASP A 185 -9.53 17.75 -6.00
C ASP A 185 -8.38 18.05 -6.99
N ASP A 186 -7.13 17.67 -6.62
CA ASP A 186 -5.99 17.81 -7.51
C ASP A 186 -5.97 16.67 -8.54
N MET A 187 -6.51 16.99 -9.71
CA MET A 187 -6.62 16.06 -10.84
C MET A 187 -5.27 15.60 -11.42
N ARG A 188 -4.15 16.15 -10.96
CA ARG A 188 -2.82 15.68 -11.37
C ARG A 188 -2.49 14.32 -10.78
N HIS A 189 -2.99 14.01 -9.57
CA HIS A 189 -2.79 12.70 -8.97
C HIS A 189 -3.70 11.64 -9.61
N ASP A 190 -3.16 10.52 -10.00
CA ASP A 190 -3.90 9.41 -10.62
C ASP A 190 -3.91 8.15 -9.74
N MET A 191 -3.35 8.26 -8.54
CA MET A 191 -3.61 7.34 -7.43
C MET A 191 -3.66 8.10 -6.09
N HIS A 192 -4.41 7.55 -5.14
CA HIS A 192 -4.40 8.03 -3.77
C HIS A 192 -3.96 6.89 -2.84
N VAL A 193 -2.97 7.17 -2.00
CA VAL A 193 -2.60 6.30 -0.88
C VAL A 193 -2.86 7.07 0.41
N THR A 194 -3.78 6.57 1.22
CA THR A 194 -4.31 7.25 2.41
C THR A 194 -4.34 6.29 3.60
N ILE A 195 -4.53 6.83 4.81
CA ILE A 195 -4.78 5.99 5.98
C ILE A 195 -6.23 6.21 6.42
N VAL A 196 -6.98 5.13 6.50
CA VAL A 196 -8.35 5.14 7.01
C VAL A 196 -8.33 4.65 8.46
N THR A 197 -9.01 5.39 9.32
CA THR A 197 -9.06 5.12 10.75
C THR A 197 -10.51 5.03 11.23
N PHE A 198 -10.85 3.93 11.88
CA PHE A 198 -12.11 3.72 12.57
C PHE A 198 -11.88 3.59 14.07
N GLN A 199 -12.63 4.34 14.86
CA GLN A 199 -12.68 4.13 16.30
C GLN A 199 -13.46 2.84 16.64
N PRO A 200 -13.24 2.22 17.81
CA PRO A 200 -13.97 1.01 18.20
C PRO A 200 -15.48 1.16 18.03
N GLY A 201 -16.11 0.20 17.34
CA GLY A 201 -17.53 0.20 17.04
C GLY A 201 -17.96 1.14 15.90
N ALA A 202 -17.04 1.82 15.23
CA ALA A 202 -17.36 2.56 14.02
C ALA A 202 -17.61 1.59 12.84
N VAL A 203 -18.41 2.04 11.90
CA VAL A 203 -18.90 1.19 10.80
C VAL A 203 -18.92 1.95 9.48
N ILE A 204 -18.79 1.20 8.37
CA ILE A 204 -19.39 1.54 7.09
C ILE A 204 -20.77 0.86 7.10
N PRO A 205 -21.88 1.61 7.28
CA PRO A 205 -23.16 1.02 7.67
C PRO A 205 -23.95 0.40 6.52
N PHE A 206 -23.42 0.44 5.31
CA PHE A 206 -24.04 -0.12 4.11
C PHE A 206 -22.98 -0.72 3.20
N ALA A 207 -23.39 -1.60 2.29
CA ALA A 207 -22.47 -2.10 1.29
C ALA A 207 -22.26 -1.02 0.20
N GLU A 208 -21.11 -0.36 0.24
CA GLU A 208 -20.71 0.60 -0.78
C GLU A 208 -19.93 -0.09 -1.90
N THR A 209 -19.94 0.50 -3.09
CA THR A 209 -19.10 0.09 -4.20
C THR A 209 -18.35 1.29 -4.75
N HIS A 210 -17.14 1.06 -5.25
CA HIS A 210 -16.33 2.10 -5.89
C HIS A 210 -15.89 1.66 -7.28
N VAL A 211 -15.73 2.63 -8.17
CA VAL A 211 -15.15 2.39 -9.51
C VAL A 211 -13.66 2.04 -9.42
N MET A 212 -13.03 2.35 -8.29
CA MET A 212 -11.61 2.17 -8.06
C MET A 212 -11.29 0.75 -7.58
N GLU A 213 -10.15 0.25 -8.00
CA GLU A 213 -9.48 -0.88 -7.41
C GLU A 213 -8.88 -0.48 -6.06
N HIS A 214 -8.88 -1.38 -5.07
CA HIS A 214 -8.32 -1.12 -3.75
C HIS A 214 -7.26 -2.14 -3.35
N GLY A 215 -6.21 -1.65 -2.70
CA GLY A 215 -5.28 -2.45 -1.91
C GLY A 215 -5.25 -1.91 -0.48
N LEU A 216 -5.57 -2.75 0.50
CA LEU A 216 -5.67 -2.37 1.90
C LEU A 216 -4.71 -3.20 2.74
N TYR A 217 -3.77 -2.56 3.42
CA TYR A 217 -2.93 -3.22 4.41
C TYR A 217 -3.31 -2.77 5.81
N VAL A 218 -3.68 -3.72 6.67
CA VAL A 218 -4.11 -3.40 8.03
C VAL A 218 -2.89 -3.03 8.88
N LEU A 219 -2.80 -1.76 9.26
CA LEU A 219 -1.73 -1.22 10.10
C LEU A 219 -1.95 -1.51 11.56
N GLN A 220 -3.22 -1.47 12.02
CA GLN A 220 -3.54 -1.57 13.45
C GLN A 220 -4.96 -2.10 13.67
N GLY A 221 -5.14 -2.84 14.78
CA GLY A 221 -6.45 -3.27 15.25
C GLY A 221 -7.03 -4.42 14.45
N LYS A 222 -8.34 -4.57 14.55
CA LYS A 222 -9.10 -5.60 13.85
C LYS A 222 -10.51 -5.16 13.53
N ALA A 223 -11.08 -5.77 12.50
CA ALA A 223 -12.44 -5.50 12.06
C ALA A 223 -13.07 -6.77 11.47
N VAL A 224 -14.38 -6.72 11.31
CA VAL A 224 -15.11 -7.63 10.41
C VAL A 224 -15.40 -6.84 9.14
N TYR A 225 -14.90 -7.33 8.03
CA TYR A 225 -15.09 -6.74 6.70
C TYR A 225 -16.08 -7.57 5.89
N ARG A 226 -17.08 -6.91 5.31
CA ARG A 226 -17.87 -7.50 4.24
C ARG A 226 -17.15 -7.26 2.93
N LEU A 227 -16.84 -8.34 2.22
CA LEU A 227 -16.21 -8.33 0.91
C LEU A 227 -17.09 -9.12 -0.05
N ASN A 228 -17.72 -8.43 -1.00
CA ASN A 228 -18.76 -9.02 -1.86
C ASN A 228 -19.93 -9.55 -1.01
N GLN A 229 -20.07 -10.87 -0.89
CA GLN A 229 -21.11 -11.54 -0.08
C GLN A 229 -20.58 -12.10 1.24
N ASP A 230 -19.26 -12.12 1.41
CA ASP A 230 -18.61 -12.79 2.53
C ASP A 230 -18.28 -11.80 3.66
N TRP A 231 -18.28 -12.31 4.89
CA TRP A 231 -17.81 -11.60 6.07
C TRP A 231 -16.50 -12.22 6.54
N VAL A 232 -15.45 -11.42 6.59
CA VAL A 232 -14.11 -11.87 6.93
C VAL A 232 -13.56 -11.04 8.09
N GLU A 233 -13.07 -11.71 9.13
CA GLU A 233 -12.29 -11.03 10.16
C GLU A 233 -10.91 -10.69 9.61
N VAL A 234 -10.46 -9.45 9.83
CA VAL A 234 -9.15 -8.96 9.44
C VAL A 234 -8.47 -8.27 10.62
N GLU A 235 -7.14 -8.40 10.70
CA GLU A 235 -6.34 -7.85 11.78
C GLU A 235 -5.01 -7.27 11.27
N ALA A 236 -4.30 -6.56 12.16
CA ALA A 236 -3.01 -5.96 11.84
C ALA A 236 -2.05 -6.95 11.16
N GLY A 237 -1.51 -6.56 10.02
CA GLY A 237 -0.64 -7.36 9.17
C GLY A 237 -1.37 -8.13 8.04
N ASP A 238 -2.69 -8.13 8.02
CA ASP A 238 -3.46 -8.71 6.91
C ASP A 238 -3.49 -7.74 5.71
N TYR A 239 -3.58 -8.31 4.52
CA TYR A 239 -3.75 -7.57 3.28
C TYR A 239 -5.06 -7.96 2.60
N MET A 240 -5.77 -6.98 2.09
CA MET A 240 -6.97 -7.15 1.27
C MET A 240 -6.77 -6.49 -0.09
N TRP A 241 -7.24 -7.16 -1.12
CA TRP A 241 -7.44 -6.56 -2.44
C TRP A 241 -8.91 -6.61 -2.81
N LEU A 242 -9.43 -5.52 -3.33
CA LEU A 242 -10.80 -5.42 -3.83
C LEU A 242 -10.74 -4.96 -5.29
N ARG A 243 -11.37 -5.72 -6.14
CA ARG A 243 -11.60 -5.32 -7.51
C ARG A 243 -12.55 -4.13 -7.55
N ALA A 244 -12.44 -3.31 -8.61
CA ALA A 244 -13.43 -2.28 -8.91
C ALA A 244 -14.86 -2.84 -8.82
N PHE A 245 -15.76 -2.07 -8.19
CA PHE A 245 -17.15 -2.42 -7.91
C PHE A 245 -17.38 -3.57 -6.92
N CYS A 246 -16.37 -4.10 -6.25
CA CYS A 246 -16.58 -5.07 -5.17
C CYS A 246 -17.35 -4.41 -4.02
N PRO A 247 -18.56 -4.91 -3.66
CA PRO A 247 -19.28 -4.39 -2.52
C PRO A 247 -18.52 -4.59 -1.23
N GLN A 248 -18.45 -3.55 -0.41
CA GLN A 248 -17.71 -3.59 0.86
C GLN A 248 -18.47 -2.89 1.98
N ALA A 249 -18.29 -3.37 3.20
CA ALA A 249 -18.70 -2.73 4.44
C ALA A 249 -17.70 -3.10 5.55
N CYS A 250 -17.68 -2.34 6.63
CA CYS A 250 -16.72 -2.56 7.72
C CYS A 250 -17.38 -2.37 9.08
N TYR A 251 -17.02 -3.22 10.04
CA TYR A 251 -17.31 -3.06 11.45
C TYR A 251 -16.01 -3.18 12.26
N ALA A 252 -15.57 -2.08 12.84
CA ALA A 252 -14.36 -2.03 13.68
C ALA A 252 -14.65 -2.62 15.07
N GLY A 253 -14.51 -3.93 15.18
CA GLY A 253 -14.90 -4.71 16.38
C GLY A 253 -13.81 -4.91 17.43
N GLY A 254 -12.63 -4.33 17.25
CA GLY A 254 -11.51 -4.46 18.18
C GLY A 254 -11.61 -3.51 19.38
N PRO A 255 -10.79 -3.73 20.44
CA PRO A 255 -10.75 -2.86 21.61
C PRO A 255 -10.07 -1.50 21.36
N GLY A 256 -9.32 -1.37 20.27
CA GLY A 256 -8.63 -0.16 19.84
C GLY A 256 -9.01 0.24 18.43
N PRO A 257 -8.44 1.35 17.93
CA PRO A 257 -8.69 1.80 16.56
C PRO A 257 -8.32 0.72 15.54
N PHE A 258 -9.12 0.63 14.48
CA PHE A 258 -8.82 -0.13 13.29
C PHE A 258 -8.30 0.82 12.22
N ARG A 259 -7.08 0.56 11.72
CA ARG A 259 -6.41 1.43 10.76
C ARG A 259 -5.82 0.63 9.62
N TYR A 260 -5.94 1.13 8.40
CA TYR A 260 -5.30 0.52 7.24
C TYR A 260 -4.76 1.56 6.26
N LEU A 261 -3.65 1.21 5.62
CA LEU A 261 -3.12 1.91 4.45
C LEU A 261 -3.93 1.49 3.24
N LEU A 262 -4.53 2.45 2.56
CA LEU A 262 -5.42 2.25 1.42
C LEU A 262 -4.80 2.81 0.16
N TYR A 263 -4.53 1.94 -0.82
CA TYR A 263 -4.37 2.34 -2.21
C TYR A 263 -5.71 2.37 -2.92
N LYS A 264 -5.93 3.36 -3.74
CA LYS A 264 -6.97 3.40 -4.76
C LYS A 264 -6.45 4.16 -5.99
N ASP A 265 -6.79 3.66 -7.17
CA ASP A 265 -6.71 4.44 -8.39
C ASP A 265 -7.75 5.58 -8.33
N VAL A 266 -7.63 6.56 -9.20
CA VAL A 266 -8.47 7.74 -9.09
C VAL A 266 -9.63 7.79 -10.05
N ASN A 267 -10.55 8.69 -9.72
CA ASN A 267 -11.71 9.09 -10.50
C ASN A 267 -11.32 9.90 -11.76
N ARG A 268 -10.33 9.46 -12.50
CA ARG A 268 -10.06 10.01 -13.81
C ARG A 268 -10.88 9.29 -14.86
N HIS A 269 -11.12 9.99 -15.94
CA HIS A 269 -11.70 9.38 -17.12
C HIS A 269 -10.71 8.38 -17.69
N MET A 270 -11.03 7.10 -17.63
CA MET A 270 -10.16 6.05 -18.15
C MET A 270 -10.14 6.10 -19.68
N PRO A 271 -8.96 5.95 -20.31
CA PRO A 271 -8.90 5.82 -21.78
C PRO A 271 -9.71 4.59 -22.20
N LEU A 272 -10.52 4.74 -23.23
CA LEU A 272 -11.35 3.63 -23.78
C LEU A 272 -10.50 2.60 -24.54
N SER A 273 -9.25 2.93 -24.85
CA SER A 273 -8.27 2.02 -25.43
C SER A 273 -7.23 1.63 -24.40
N GLY A 274 -7.05 0.32 -24.16
CA GLY A 274 -6.03 -0.19 -23.24
C GLY A 274 -4.60 0.13 -23.72
N PRO A 275 -3.61 0.08 -22.82
CA PRO A 275 -2.20 0.19 -23.19
C PRO A 275 -1.86 -0.96 -24.16
N GLY A 276 -1.62 -0.63 -25.41
CA GLY A 276 -1.29 -1.60 -26.46
C GLY A 276 -2.27 -1.69 -27.62
N LEU A 277 -3.41 -1.06 -27.58
CA LEU A 277 -4.22 -0.83 -28.77
C LEU A 277 -3.67 0.41 -29.48
N LEU A 278 -2.88 0.10 -30.49
CA LEU A 278 -2.17 0.96 -31.41
C LEU A 278 -2.79 2.35 -31.57
N ARG A 279 -2.02 3.37 -31.17
CA ARG A 279 -2.16 4.67 -31.87
C ARG A 279 -1.68 4.44 -33.29
N PRO A 280 -2.44 4.88 -34.28
CA PRO A 280 -2.02 4.83 -35.69
C PRO A 280 -0.73 5.62 -35.91
#